data_a8d9c2d885beed624e4ed732484ea4a1
#
_entry.id   a8d9c2d885beed624e4ed732484ea4a1
#
_cell.length_a   1.000
_cell.length_b   1.000
_cell.length_c   1.000
_cell.angle_alpha   90.00
_cell.angle_beta   90.00
_cell.angle_gamma   90.00
#
_symmetry.space_group_name_H-M   'P 1'
#
loop_
_entity.id
_entity.type
_entity.pdbx_description
1 polymer ?
#
loop_
_entity_poly.entity_id
_entity_poly.type
_entity_poly.pdbx_seq_one_letter_code
_entity_poly.pdbx_strand_id
1 'polypeptide(L)'
;MKICGFNKTTLLDYPGRVACTIFLGGCNFRCPFCQNGALVVEPDTQYGYSEDEILAFLKKRKGILDGVCVSGGEPTLAPELPEFLGRIRELGYDIKLDTNGSRPSVVKKLAADGLINKVAMDIKACPSNYHVLTGVNVNLDAIRETAGWLCSGDLDYEFRTTVVRELHSENDFLEISQWLRGAKAYYLQAYRDSEGVLIPGFSACSEEEMKNYRDILSRTIPVVEIRGMDL
;
A
#
# COMPACT_ATOMS: atom_id res chain seq x y z
N MET A 1 -11.99 14.98 4.96
CA MET A 1 -11.32 13.64 4.84
C MET A 1 -11.39 12.90 6.16
N LYS A 2 -11.58 11.58 6.17
CA LYS A 2 -11.66 10.80 7.42
C LYS A 2 -10.33 10.14 7.75
N ILE A 3 -9.70 10.55 8.85
CA ILE A 3 -8.47 9.94 9.38
C ILE A 3 -8.88 9.02 10.53
N CYS A 4 -8.79 7.70 10.30
CA CYS A 4 -9.28 6.69 11.25
C CYS A 4 -8.18 6.09 12.13
N GLY A 5 -6.91 6.34 11.82
CA GLY A 5 -5.80 5.84 12.59
C GLY A 5 -4.55 6.70 12.43
N PHE A 6 -3.71 6.68 13.45
CA PHE A 6 -2.46 7.43 13.45
C PHE A 6 -1.38 6.71 14.26
N ASN A 7 -0.38 6.18 13.56
CA ASN A 7 0.83 5.67 14.19
C ASN A 7 1.89 6.78 14.25
N LYS A 8 2.19 7.23 15.45
CA LYS A 8 3.03 8.41 15.67
C LYS A 8 4.50 8.22 15.30
N THR A 9 4.99 6.98 15.24
CA THR A 9 6.38 6.67 14.86
C THR A 9 6.46 5.27 14.27
N THR A 10 7.04 5.15 13.10
CA THR A 10 7.30 3.88 12.42
C THR A 10 8.67 3.89 11.76
N LEU A 11 9.33 2.74 11.74
CA LEU A 11 10.56 2.47 11.00
C LEU A 11 10.32 1.52 9.81
N LEU A 12 9.07 1.04 9.66
CA LEU A 12 8.69 0.00 8.70
C LEU A 12 7.92 0.56 7.51
N ASP A 13 6.98 1.49 7.77
CA ASP A 13 6.03 1.92 6.74
C ASP A 13 6.66 2.84 5.68
N TYR A 14 7.77 3.50 6.00
CA TYR A 14 8.56 4.28 5.06
C TYR A 14 10.03 3.83 5.11
N PRO A 15 10.44 2.84 4.29
CA PRO A 15 11.80 2.30 4.34
C PRO A 15 12.89 3.37 4.23
N GLY A 16 13.87 3.31 5.14
CA GLY A 16 14.97 4.26 5.21
C GLY A 16 14.64 5.61 5.86
N ARG A 17 13.44 5.78 6.44
CA ARG A 17 12.98 7.00 7.11
C ARG A 17 12.43 6.70 8.50
N VAL A 18 12.63 7.60 9.43
CA VAL A 18 11.82 7.66 10.66
C VAL A 18 10.55 8.41 10.30
N ALA A 19 9.41 7.73 10.28
CA ALA A 19 8.17 8.30 9.79
C ALA A 19 7.01 8.13 10.78
N CYS A 20 5.88 8.76 10.50
CA CYS A 20 4.58 8.41 11.07
C CYS A 20 3.67 7.88 9.97
N THR A 21 2.60 7.17 10.35
CA THR A 21 1.61 6.64 9.40
C THR A 21 0.23 7.15 9.73
N ILE A 22 -0.44 7.70 8.72
CA ILE A 22 -1.81 8.20 8.76
C ILE A 22 -2.69 7.20 8.01
N PHE A 23 -3.75 6.71 8.65
CA PHE A 23 -4.66 5.74 8.06
C PHE A 23 -5.99 6.40 7.73
N LEU A 24 -6.32 6.46 6.44
CA LEU A 24 -7.60 7.00 5.95
C LEU A 24 -8.66 5.92 5.90
N GLY A 25 -9.90 6.30 6.19
CA GLY A 25 -11.06 5.41 6.14
C GLY A 25 -11.66 5.29 4.74
N GLY A 26 -12.27 4.13 4.48
CA GLY A 26 -12.92 3.81 3.21
C GLY A 26 -11.98 3.20 2.17
N CYS A 27 -12.49 2.22 1.44
CA CYS A 27 -11.80 1.57 0.34
C CYS A 27 -12.81 1.14 -0.72
N ASN A 28 -12.40 1.13 -1.97
CA ASN A 28 -13.19 0.61 -3.08
C ASN A 28 -12.97 -0.90 -3.33
N PHE A 29 -12.10 -1.55 -2.55
CA PHE A 29 -11.90 -3.00 -2.55
C PHE A 29 -12.50 -3.63 -1.28
N ARG A 30 -12.74 -4.94 -1.31
CA ARG A 30 -13.25 -5.77 -0.20
C ARG A 30 -12.42 -7.04 -0.10
N CYS A 31 -11.08 -6.89 -0.14
CA CYS A 31 -10.16 -8.03 -0.03
C CYS A 31 -10.45 -8.81 1.25
N PRO A 32 -10.74 -10.12 1.18
CA PRO A 32 -11.11 -10.89 2.37
C PRO A 32 -10.01 -10.90 3.43
N PHE A 33 -8.76 -10.87 3.02
CA PHE A 33 -7.57 -10.86 3.87
C PHE A 33 -7.13 -9.46 4.33
N CYS A 34 -7.97 -8.43 4.14
CA CYS A 34 -7.63 -7.06 4.51
C CYS A 34 -7.46 -6.92 6.02
N GLN A 35 -6.25 -6.56 6.47
CA GLN A 35 -5.95 -6.36 7.89
C GLN A 35 -6.53 -5.06 8.47
N ASN A 36 -7.01 -4.18 7.60
CA ASN A 36 -7.69 -2.94 7.95
C ASN A 36 -9.21 -3.04 7.75
N GLY A 37 -9.81 -4.19 8.02
CA GLY A 37 -11.21 -4.48 7.74
C GLY A 37 -12.17 -3.42 8.27
N ALA A 38 -12.02 -3.00 9.53
CA ALA A 38 -12.86 -1.98 10.14
C ALA A 38 -12.75 -0.61 9.44
N LEU A 39 -11.55 -0.22 8.98
CA LEU A 39 -11.36 1.02 8.21
C LEU A 39 -12.04 0.98 6.85
N VAL A 40 -12.24 -0.22 6.30
CA VAL A 40 -12.82 -0.44 4.97
C VAL A 40 -14.35 -0.46 5.01
N VAL A 41 -14.94 -1.17 5.98
CA VAL A 41 -16.40 -1.40 6.00
C VAL A 41 -17.15 -0.45 6.93
N GLU A 42 -16.51 -0.02 8.01
CA GLU A 42 -17.14 0.83 9.04
C GLU A 42 -16.25 2.03 9.41
N PRO A 43 -15.77 2.82 8.44
CA PRO A 43 -14.87 3.93 8.74
C PRO A 43 -15.51 4.95 9.71
N ASP A 44 -16.82 5.07 9.72
CA ASP A 44 -17.54 6.03 10.54
C ASP A 44 -17.62 5.65 12.03
N THR A 45 -17.41 4.39 12.36
CA THR A 45 -17.37 3.91 13.75
C THR A 45 -15.97 4.01 14.36
N GLN A 46 -14.94 4.26 13.53
CA GLN A 46 -13.57 4.33 14.00
C GLN A 46 -13.29 5.67 14.70
N TYR A 47 -12.40 5.63 15.70
CA TYR A 47 -11.88 6.85 16.30
C TYR A 47 -11.22 7.72 15.23
N GLY A 48 -11.63 8.98 15.17
CA GLY A 48 -11.15 9.93 14.15
C GLY A 48 -10.12 10.90 14.71
N TYR A 49 -9.14 11.23 13.87
CA TYR A 49 -8.22 12.35 14.10
C TYR A 49 -8.58 13.49 13.16
N SER A 50 -8.50 14.74 13.65
CA SER A 50 -8.62 15.90 12.77
C SER A 50 -7.30 16.16 12.02
N GLU A 51 -7.39 16.79 10.86
CA GLU A 51 -6.19 17.23 10.13
C GLU A 51 -5.33 18.16 10.97
N ASP A 52 -5.94 19.04 11.77
CA ASP A 52 -5.23 19.99 12.61
C ASP A 52 -4.46 19.31 13.75
N GLU A 53 -4.99 18.24 14.33
CA GLU A 53 -4.27 17.42 15.31
C GLU A 53 -3.02 16.77 14.69
N ILE A 54 -3.15 16.20 13.49
CA ILE A 54 -2.02 15.62 12.76
C ILE A 54 -0.96 16.70 12.46
N LEU A 55 -1.38 17.82 11.91
CA LEU A 55 -0.44 18.91 11.56
C LEU A 55 0.22 19.54 12.78
N ALA A 56 -0.50 19.67 13.90
CA ALA A 56 0.07 20.13 15.16
C ALA A 56 1.12 19.14 15.70
N PHE A 57 0.86 17.83 15.56
CA PHE A 57 1.84 16.81 15.90
C PHE A 57 3.07 16.90 15.00
N LEU A 58 2.91 16.98 13.69
CA LEU A 58 4.01 17.10 12.73
C LEU A 58 4.87 18.34 12.98
N LYS A 59 4.26 19.49 13.28
CA LYS A 59 5.00 20.71 13.65
C LYS A 59 5.92 20.48 14.84
N LYS A 60 5.46 19.73 15.87
CA LYS A 60 6.25 19.40 17.07
C LYS A 60 7.35 18.37 16.82
N ARG A 61 7.25 17.60 15.73
CA ARG A 61 8.20 16.52 15.36
C ARG A 61 9.17 16.90 14.26
N LYS A 62 9.17 18.16 13.85
CA LYS A 62 10.11 18.67 12.85
C LYS A 62 11.56 18.45 13.29
N GLY A 63 12.37 17.84 12.43
CA GLY A 63 13.76 17.45 12.71
C GLY A 63 13.92 16.14 13.51
N ILE A 64 12.80 15.44 13.84
CA ILE A 64 12.80 14.11 14.46
C ILE A 64 12.26 13.08 13.47
N LEU A 65 11.14 13.39 12.80
CA LEU A 65 10.60 12.57 11.73
C LEU A 65 11.12 13.08 10.38
N ASP A 66 11.43 12.15 9.49
CA ASP A 66 11.87 12.42 8.13
C ASP A 66 10.69 12.44 7.13
N GLY A 67 9.64 11.67 7.43
CA GLY A 67 8.54 11.49 6.49
C GLY A 67 7.20 11.10 7.09
N VAL A 68 6.21 11.09 6.22
CA VAL A 68 4.84 10.68 6.51
C VAL A 68 4.40 9.61 5.51
N CYS A 69 3.92 8.47 6.02
CA CYS A 69 3.23 7.48 5.19
C CYS A 69 1.73 7.74 5.26
N VAL A 70 1.05 7.80 4.12
CA VAL A 70 -0.40 7.89 4.04
C VAL A 70 -0.94 6.60 3.45
N SER A 71 -1.74 5.90 4.24
CA SER A 71 -2.22 4.54 4.02
C SER A 71 -3.68 4.41 4.51
N GLY A 72 -4.13 3.19 4.84
CA GLY A 72 -5.44 2.93 5.46
C GLY A 72 -6.31 2.02 4.61
N GLY A 73 -7.47 2.53 4.16
CA GLY A 73 -8.27 1.91 3.11
C GLY A 73 -7.64 2.20 1.73
N GLU A 74 -8.24 3.10 0.95
CA GLU A 74 -7.63 3.63 -0.27
C GLU A 74 -7.58 5.16 -0.21
N PRO A 75 -6.39 5.75 0.06
CA PRO A 75 -6.25 7.19 0.24
C PRO A 75 -6.69 8.03 -0.97
N THR A 76 -6.50 7.52 -2.19
CA THR A 76 -6.84 8.24 -3.42
C THR A 76 -8.34 8.45 -3.62
N LEU A 77 -9.19 7.87 -2.78
CA LEU A 77 -10.63 8.11 -2.78
C LEU A 77 -11.00 9.45 -2.15
N ALA A 78 -10.17 9.99 -1.24
CA ALA A 78 -10.44 11.23 -0.53
C ALA A 78 -10.20 12.44 -1.43
N PRO A 79 -11.23 13.25 -1.77
CA PRO A 79 -11.06 14.42 -2.63
C PRO A 79 -10.14 15.48 -2.01
N GLU A 80 -10.10 15.57 -0.67
CA GLU A 80 -9.31 16.54 0.09
C GLU A 80 -7.84 16.13 0.23
N LEU A 81 -7.47 14.92 -0.21
CA LEU A 81 -6.11 14.39 -0.07
C LEU A 81 -5.03 15.35 -0.63
N PRO A 82 -5.16 15.93 -1.83
CA PRO A 82 -4.13 16.81 -2.37
C PRO A 82 -3.85 18.03 -1.49
N GLU A 83 -4.90 18.67 -0.95
CA GLU A 83 -4.76 19.83 -0.06
C GLU A 83 -4.06 19.46 1.24
N PHE A 84 -4.45 18.34 1.84
CA PHE A 84 -3.84 17.84 3.07
C PHE A 84 -2.35 17.49 2.87
N LEU A 85 -2.00 16.80 1.79
CA LEU A 85 -0.61 16.51 1.46
C LEU A 85 0.20 17.80 1.22
N GLY A 86 -0.38 18.81 0.59
CA GLY A 86 0.23 20.14 0.42
C GLY A 86 0.63 20.75 1.76
N ARG A 87 -0.27 20.76 2.73
CA ARG A 87 -0.02 21.25 4.11
C ARG A 87 1.11 20.46 4.81
N ILE A 88 1.22 19.15 4.57
CA ILE A 88 2.32 18.32 5.09
C ILE A 88 3.64 18.67 4.40
N ARG A 89 3.62 18.85 3.07
CA ARG A 89 4.81 19.26 2.29
C ARG A 89 5.35 20.63 2.73
N GLU A 90 4.50 21.60 3.04
CA GLU A 90 4.87 22.91 3.57
C GLU A 90 5.63 22.81 4.91
N LEU A 91 5.39 21.76 5.69
CA LEU A 91 6.16 21.47 6.91
C LEU A 91 7.54 20.86 6.62
N GLY A 92 7.83 20.48 5.36
CA GLY A 92 9.11 19.96 4.90
C GLY A 92 9.23 18.43 4.96
N TYR A 93 8.13 17.69 5.11
CA TYR A 93 8.15 16.23 5.16
C TYR A 93 8.15 15.59 3.78
N ASP A 94 8.90 14.50 3.63
CA ASP A 94 8.71 13.57 2.51
C ASP A 94 7.45 12.73 2.73
N ILE A 95 6.71 12.44 1.64
CA ILE A 95 5.46 11.71 1.71
C ILE A 95 5.53 10.42 0.88
N LYS A 96 5.20 9.30 1.53
CA LYS A 96 4.94 8.01 0.88
C LYS A 96 3.45 7.77 0.83
N LEU A 97 2.95 7.43 -0.35
CA LEU A 97 1.56 7.03 -0.56
C LEU A 97 1.47 5.51 -0.73
N ASP A 98 0.66 4.87 0.11
CA ASP A 98 0.23 3.49 -0.09
C ASP A 98 -1.09 3.50 -0.86
N THR A 99 -1.19 2.73 -1.95
CA THR A 99 -2.39 2.72 -2.80
C THR A 99 -2.62 1.36 -3.44
N ASN A 100 -3.87 1.03 -3.72
CA ASN A 100 -4.24 -0.13 -4.53
C ASN A 100 -4.13 0.12 -6.05
N GLY A 101 -3.75 1.32 -6.45
CA GLY A 101 -3.51 1.68 -7.84
C GLY A 101 -4.76 1.87 -8.71
N SER A 102 -5.96 1.81 -8.15
CA SER A 102 -7.21 1.87 -8.93
C SER A 102 -7.55 3.25 -9.51
N ARG A 103 -6.81 4.30 -9.13
CA ARG A 103 -7.05 5.68 -9.56
C ARG A 103 -5.81 6.33 -10.17
N PRO A 104 -5.40 5.90 -11.38
CA PRO A 104 -4.16 6.35 -12.02
C PRO A 104 -4.07 7.87 -12.18
N SER A 105 -5.16 8.53 -12.54
CA SER A 105 -5.18 10.00 -12.70
C SER A 105 -4.87 10.75 -11.41
N VAL A 106 -5.34 10.24 -10.26
CA VAL A 106 -5.05 10.86 -8.95
C VAL A 106 -3.59 10.66 -8.58
N VAL A 107 -3.07 9.43 -8.67
CA VAL A 107 -1.66 9.12 -8.34
C VAL A 107 -0.71 9.95 -9.20
N LYS A 108 -0.95 9.99 -10.53
CA LYS A 108 -0.15 10.79 -11.48
C LYS A 108 -0.19 12.28 -11.14
N LYS A 109 -1.37 12.81 -10.81
CA LYS A 109 -1.51 14.22 -10.43
C LYS A 109 -0.76 14.54 -9.14
N LEU A 110 -0.90 13.71 -8.09
CA LEU A 110 -0.16 13.90 -6.83
C LEU A 110 1.36 13.92 -7.05
N ALA A 111 1.87 13.06 -7.93
CA ALA A 111 3.28 13.04 -8.30
C ALA A 111 3.69 14.29 -9.10
N ALA A 112 2.92 14.67 -10.10
CA ALA A 112 3.18 15.85 -10.94
C ALA A 112 3.17 17.16 -10.13
N ASP A 113 2.29 17.25 -9.12
CA ASP A 113 2.21 18.39 -8.21
C ASP A 113 3.31 18.37 -7.13
N GLY A 114 4.21 17.36 -7.11
CA GLY A 114 5.30 17.21 -6.12
C GLY A 114 4.83 16.91 -4.71
N LEU A 115 3.61 16.37 -4.57
CA LEU A 115 2.98 16.11 -3.28
C LEU A 115 3.40 14.77 -2.66
N ILE A 116 3.95 13.85 -3.45
CA ILE A 116 4.43 12.54 -3.00
C ILE A 116 5.85 12.28 -3.50
N ASN A 117 6.65 11.60 -2.69
CA ASN A 117 8.05 11.25 -2.97
C ASN A 117 8.21 9.77 -3.31
N LYS A 118 7.31 8.93 -2.80
CA LYS A 118 7.34 7.48 -3.01
C LYS A 118 5.92 6.92 -3.08
N VAL A 119 5.75 5.88 -3.88
CA VAL A 119 4.51 5.09 -3.93
C VAL A 119 4.80 3.64 -3.53
N ALA A 120 4.01 3.08 -2.62
CA ALA A 120 3.90 1.63 -2.47
C ALA A 120 2.55 1.21 -3.06
N MET A 121 2.60 0.50 -4.18
CA MET A 121 1.39 0.01 -4.83
C MET A 121 1.16 -1.46 -4.46
N ASP A 122 -0.01 -1.72 -3.92
CA ASP A 122 -0.41 -3.08 -3.58
C ASP A 122 -0.94 -3.83 -4.80
N ILE A 123 -0.25 -4.87 -5.21
CA ILE A 123 -0.69 -5.85 -6.20
C ILE A 123 -1.41 -6.96 -5.45
N LYS A 124 -2.74 -7.02 -5.61
CA LYS A 124 -3.56 -7.92 -4.78
C LYS A 124 -3.57 -9.35 -5.30
N ALA A 125 -3.40 -9.53 -6.62
CA ALA A 125 -3.41 -10.82 -7.30
C ALA A 125 -2.72 -10.72 -8.66
N CYS A 126 -2.59 -11.87 -9.34
CA CYS A 126 -2.32 -11.88 -10.77
C CYS A 126 -3.54 -11.33 -11.56
N PRO A 127 -3.34 -10.86 -12.81
CA PRO A 127 -4.43 -10.30 -13.62
C PRO A 127 -5.67 -11.20 -13.75
N SER A 128 -5.49 -12.51 -13.88
CA SER A 128 -6.59 -13.46 -14.04
C SER A 128 -7.46 -13.60 -12.79
N ASN A 129 -6.89 -13.43 -11.58
CA ASN A 129 -7.56 -13.62 -10.29
C ASN A 129 -7.88 -12.31 -9.55
N TYR A 130 -7.60 -11.16 -10.15
CA TYR A 130 -7.66 -9.87 -9.44
C TYR A 130 -9.04 -9.57 -8.82
N HIS A 131 -10.13 -9.86 -9.56
CA HIS A 131 -11.51 -9.65 -9.08
C HIS A 131 -11.89 -10.57 -7.92
N VAL A 132 -11.33 -11.78 -7.87
CA VAL A 132 -11.59 -12.74 -6.79
C VAL A 132 -10.98 -12.24 -5.49
N LEU A 133 -9.70 -11.83 -5.53
CA LEU A 133 -8.96 -11.43 -4.33
C LEU A 133 -9.32 -10.02 -3.85
N THR A 134 -9.85 -9.17 -4.70
CA THR A 134 -10.32 -7.84 -4.30
C THR A 134 -11.77 -7.83 -3.82
N GLY A 135 -12.51 -8.93 -4.01
CA GLY A 135 -13.90 -9.07 -3.59
C GLY A 135 -14.90 -8.16 -4.31
N VAL A 136 -14.47 -7.53 -5.41
CA VAL A 136 -15.28 -6.61 -6.21
C VAL A 136 -14.89 -6.68 -7.69
N ASN A 137 -15.78 -6.22 -8.56
CA ASN A 137 -15.42 -6.05 -9.96
C ASN A 137 -14.53 -4.82 -10.13
N VAL A 138 -13.23 -5.03 -10.41
CA VAL A 138 -12.24 -3.97 -10.55
C VAL A 138 -12.01 -3.59 -12.02
N ASN A 139 -11.72 -2.33 -12.27
CA ASN A 139 -11.15 -1.91 -13.53
C ASN A 139 -9.66 -2.27 -13.57
N LEU A 140 -9.34 -3.45 -14.12
CA LEU A 140 -7.97 -3.96 -14.20
C LEU A 140 -7.07 -3.08 -15.08
N ASP A 141 -7.63 -2.42 -16.10
CA ASP A 141 -6.85 -1.53 -16.97
C ASP A 141 -6.35 -0.30 -16.19
N ALA A 142 -7.12 0.23 -15.24
CA ALA A 142 -6.67 1.30 -14.35
C ALA A 142 -5.50 0.83 -13.46
N ILE A 143 -5.56 -0.40 -12.95
CA ILE A 143 -4.45 -0.99 -12.15
C ILE A 143 -3.20 -1.14 -13.02
N ARG A 144 -3.35 -1.68 -14.23
CA ARG A 144 -2.26 -1.82 -15.21
C ARG A 144 -1.67 -0.48 -15.60
N GLU A 145 -2.51 0.54 -15.79
CA GLU A 145 -2.08 1.91 -16.11
C GLU A 145 -1.21 2.49 -15.01
N THR A 146 -1.63 2.35 -13.74
CA THR A 146 -0.83 2.83 -12.59
C THR A 146 0.49 2.08 -12.50
N ALA A 147 0.47 0.75 -12.59
CA ALA A 147 1.68 -0.06 -12.52
C ALA A 147 2.66 0.24 -13.66
N GLY A 148 2.16 0.33 -14.90
CA GLY A 148 2.99 0.66 -16.07
C GLY A 148 3.58 2.07 -15.98
N TRP A 149 2.81 3.04 -15.51
CA TRP A 149 3.31 4.41 -15.30
C TRP A 149 4.41 4.46 -14.23
N LEU A 150 4.25 3.74 -13.11
CA LEU A 150 5.30 3.65 -12.09
C LEU A 150 6.58 3.01 -12.65
N CYS A 151 6.46 1.93 -13.43
CA CYS A 151 7.61 1.26 -14.04
C CYS A 151 8.39 2.15 -15.01
N SER A 152 7.72 3.05 -15.72
CA SER A 152 8.31 3.91 -16.74
C SER A 152 8.74 5.29 -16.24
N GLY A 153 8.38 5.65 -15.01
CA GLY A 153 8.61 6.97 -14.44
C GLY A 153 9.84 7.04 -13.52
N ASP A 154 10.14 8.26 -13.08
CA ASP A 154 11.27 8.57 -12.18
C ASP A 154 10.87 8.55 -10.70
N LEU A 155 9.57 8.51 -10.38
CA LEU A 155 9.10 8.46 -9.00
C LEU A 155 9.62 7.18 -8.33
N ASP A 156 10.07 7.30 -7.07
CA ASP A 156 10.43 6.13 -6.29
C ASP A 156 9.18 5.30 -5.96
N TYR A 157 9.26 4.00 -6.16
CA TYR A 157 8.13 3.10 -5.91
C TYR A 157 8.58 1.71 -5.49
N GLU A 158 7.63 0.99 -4.90
CA GLU A 158 7.69 -0.45 -4.66
C GLU A 158 6.33 -1.09 -4.96
N PHE A 159 6.34 -2.32 -5.44
CA PHE A 159 5.15 -3.16 -5.46
C PHE A 159 5.12 -4.07 -4.24
N ARG A 160 3.92 -4.40 -3.75
CA ARG A 160 3.74 -5.28 -2.60
C ARG A 160 2.60 -6.25 -2.82
N THR A 161 2.72 -7.47 -2.30
CA THR A 161 1.60 -8.41 -2.16
C THR A 161 1.60 -8.99 -0.76
N THR A 162 0.47 -8.90 -0.06
CA THR A 162 0.22 -9.73 1.12
C THR A 162 -0.14 -11.13 0.64
N VAL A 163 0.73 -12.10 0.92
CA VAL A 163 0.61 -13.47 0.41
C VAL A 163 -0.19 -14.30 1.37
N VAL A 164 -1.30 -14.86 0.89
CA VAL A 164 -2.25 -15.70 1.64
C VAL A 164 -2.25 -17.09 1.01
N ARG A 165 -2.10 -18.13 1.82
CA ARG A 165 -1.90 -19.50 1.36
C ARG A 165 -3.05 -20.03 0.50
N GLU A 166 -4.28 -19.75 0.90
CA GLU A 166 -5.48 -20.24 0.23
C GLU A 166 -5.85 -19.43 -1.03
N LEU A 167 -5.23 -18.27 -1.23
CA LEU A 167 -5.60 -17.31 -2.26
C LEU A 167 -4.53 -17.11 -3.33
N HIS A 168 -3.28 -17.48 -3.03
CA HIS A 168 -2.17 -17.31 -3.95
C HIS A 168 -1.49 -18.65 -4.25
N SER A 169 -1.14 -18.82 -5.50
CA SER A 169 -0.44 -20.00 -6.02
C SER A 169 0.84 -19.61 -6.74
N GLU A 170 1.68 -20.58 -7.04
CA GLU A 170 2.88 -20.40 -7.87
C GLU A 170 2.53 -19.78 -9.24
N ASN A 171 1.40 -20.18 -9.81
CA ASN A 171 0.95 -19.68 -11.11
C ASN A 171 0.61 -18.19 -11.06
N ASP A 172 0.07 -17.70 -9.93
CA ASP A 172 -0.19 -16.26 -9.75
C ASP A 172 1.10 -15.46 -9.81
N PHE A 173 2.18 -15.94 -9.16
CA PHE A 173 3.48 -15.25 -9.18
C PHE A 173 4.19 -15.35 -10.53
N LEU A 174 3.96 -16.41 -11.30
CA LEU A 174 4.43 -16.48 -12.69
C LEU A 174 3.76 -15.41 -13.56
N GLU A 175 2.45 -15.23 -13.47
CA GLU A 175 1.74 -14.18 -14.19
C GLU A 175 2.17 -12.77 -13.74
N ILE A 176 2.29 -12.53 -12.41
CA ILE A 176 2.75 -11.25 -11.86
C ILE A 176 4.17 -10.94 -12.35
N SER A 177 5.07 -11.93 -12.34
CA SER A 177 6.44 -11.81 -12.83
C SER A 177 6.51 -11.36 -14.30
N GLN A 178 5.60 -11.87 -15.14
CA GLN A 178 5.52 -11.47 -16.54
C GLN A 178 4.92 -10.07 -16.70
N TRP A 179 3.83 -9.79 -15.96
CA TRP A 179 3.13 -8.52 -16.00
C TRP A 179 4.02 -7.35 -15.56
N LEU A 180 4.78 -7.53 -14.47
CA LEU A 180 5.61 -6.49 -13.86
C LEU A 180 7.10 -6.64 -14.19
N ARG A 181 7.41 -7.29 -15.31
CA ARG A 181 8.79 -7.43 -15.79
C ARG A 181 9.50 -6.08 -15.87
N GLY A 182 10.66 -5.99 -15.22
CA GLY A 182 11.47 -4.76 -15.19
C GLY A 182 11.06 -3.77 -14.10
N ALA A 183 10.12 -4.10 -13.23
CA ALA A 183 9.87 -3.32 -12.02
C ALA A 183 11.13 -3.22 -11.16
N LYS A 184 11.33 -2.09 -10.45
CA LYS A 184 12.52 -1.84 -9.63
C LYS A 184 12.57 -2.72 -8.39
N ALA A 185 11.45 -2.85 -7.68
CA ALA A 185 11.38 -3.58 -6.42
C ALA A 185 9.99 -4.20 -6.19
N TYR A 186 9.95 -5.37 -5.58
CA TYR A 186 8.75 -6.10 -5.19
C TYR A 186 8.91 -6.69 -3.79
N TYR A 187 7.87 -6.56 -2.95
CA TYR A 187 7.91 -7.07 -1.59
C TYR A 187 6.76 -8.04 -1.33
N LEU A 188 7.11 -9.27 -0.98
CA LEU A 188 6.17 -10.27 -0.51
C LEU A 188 5.95 -10.07 0.99
N GLN A 189 4.74 -9.75 1.40
CA GLN A 189 4.39 -9.56 2.81
C GLN A 189 3.71 -10.83 3.33
N ALA A 190 4.28 -11.43 4.38
CA ALA A 190 3.66 -12.57 5.01
C ALA A 190 2.31 -12.16 5.64
N TYR A 191 1.26 -12.90 5.31
CA TYR A 191 -0.04 -12.71 5.93
C TYR A 191 0.02 -13.05 7.42
N ARG A 192 -0.73 -12.29 8.22
CA ARG A 192 -0.96 -12.58 9.64
C ARG A 192 -2.45 -12.50 9.91
N ASP A 193 -3.01 -13.58 10.42
CA ASP A 193 -4.38 -13.54 10.92
C ASP A 193 -4.43 -12.70 12.21
N SER A 194 -5.36 -11.77 12.28
CA SER A 194 -5.52 -10.84 13.40
C SER A 194 -6.99 -10.42 13.51
N GLU A 195 -7.37 -9.88 14.66
CA GLU A 195 -8.73 -9.37 14.91
C GLU A 195 -9.20 -8.29 13.91
N GLY A 196 -8.25 -7.62 13.23
CA GLY A 196 -8.56 -6.59 12.22
C GLY A 196 -8.83 -7.11 10.82
N VAL A 197 -8.70 -8.44 10.58
CA VAL A 197 -8.92 -9.02 9.26
C VAL A 197 -10.39 -9.03 8.90
N LEU A 198 -10.71 -8.64 7.65
CA LEU A 198 -12.09 -8.52 7.19
C LEU A 198 -12.84 -9.85 7.24
N ILE A 199 -12.21 -10.93 6.77
CA ILE A 199 -12.73 -12.31 6.88
C ILE A 199 -11.62 -13.15 7.50
N PRO A 200 -11.81 -13.66 8.73
CA PRO A 200 -10.81 -14.48 9.42
C PRO A 200 -10.74 -15.90 8.84
N GLY A 201 -9.66 -16.63 9.19
CA GLY A 201 -9.53 -18.05 8.90
C GLY A 201 -8.62 -18.37 7.72
N PHE A 202 -7.90 -17.40 7.19
CA PHE A 202 -6.82 -17.64 6.23
C PHE A 202 -5.50 -17.96 6.94
N SER A 203 -4.59 -18.62 6.21
CA SER A 203 -3.29 -19.03 6.72
C SER A 203 -2.14 -18.30 6.03
N ALA A 204 -1.04 -18.11 6.78
CA ALA A 204 0.22 -17.69 6.20
C ALA A 204 0.83 -18.82 5.36
N CYS A 205 1.56 -18.45 4.32
CA CYS A 205 2.42 -19.38 3.60
C CYS A 205 3.61 -19.79 4.47
N SER A 206 4.13 -21.00 4.21
CA SER A 206 5.38 -21.45 4.78
C SER A 206 6.57 -20.64 4.26
N GLU A 207 7.70 -20.71 4.97
CA GLU A 207 8.94 -20.07 4.53
C GLU A 207 9.40 -20.59 3.15
N GLU A 208 9.22 -21.88 2.89
CA GLU A 208 9.57 -22.51 1.62
C GLU A 208 8.70 -21.99 0.47
N GLU A 209 7.38 -21.90 0.66
CA GLU A 209 6.45 -21.32 -0.31
C GLU A 209 6.81 -19.85 -0.62
N MET A 210 7.07 -19.04 0.41
CA MET A 210 7.45 -17.64 0.24
C MET A 210 8.78 -17.47 -0.51
N LYS A 211 9.78 -18.32 -0.21
CA LYS A 211 11.06 -18.35 -0.93
C LYS A 211 10.87 -18.74 -2.40
N ASN A 212 10.04 -19.72 -2.69
CA ASN A 212 9.73 -20.11 -4.06
C ASN A 212 9.08 -18.94 -4.83
N TYR A 213 8.10 -18.25 -4.25
CA TYR A 213 7.46 -17.09 -4.89
C TYR A 213 8.43 -15.92 -5.11
N ARG A 214 9.32 -15.66 -4.16
CA ARG A 214 10.42 -14.70 -4.32
C ARG A 214 11.31 -15.08 -5.51
N ASP A 215 11.70 -16.33 -5.61
CA ASP A 215 12.61 -16.80 -6.66
C ASP A 215 11.97 -16.75 -8.05
N ILE A 216 10.65 -16.96 -8.15
CA ILE A 216 9.90 -16.76 -9.39
C ILE A 216 9.94 -15.29 -9.82
N LEU A 217 9.61 -14.36 -8.92
CA LEU A 217 9.61 -12.93 -9.20
C LEU A 217 11.01 -12.41 -9.53
N SER A 218 12.04 -12.92 -8.86
CA SER A 218 13.45 -12.51 -9.05
C SER A 218 14.01 -12.82 -10.46
N ARG A 219 13.30 -13.64 -11.24
CA ARG A 219 13.68 -13.91 -12.65
C ARG A 219 13.49 -12.68 -13.55
N THR A 220 12.64 -11.73 -13.14
CA THR A 220 12.28 -10.57 -13.96
C THR A 220 12.38 -9.24 -13.22
N ILE A 221 12.47 -9.26 -11.89
CA ILE A 221 12.51 -8.09 -11.00
C ILE A 221 13.81 -8.14 -10.19
N PRO A 222 14.67 -7.12 -10.22
CA PRO A 222 16.00 -7.17 -9.62
C PRO A 222 16.01 -7.19 -8.08
N VAL A 223 15.02 -6.58 -7.44
CA VAL A 223 14.92 -6.54 -5.97
C VAL A 223 13.62 -7.20 -5.57
N VAL A 224 13.69 -8.39 -4.96
CA VAL A 224 12.53 -9.08 -4.39
C VAL A 224 12.87 -9.54 -2.97
N GLU A 225 12.11 -9.04 -2.00
CA GLU A 225 12.33 -9.36 -0.59
C GLU A 225 11.04 -9.87 0.08
N ILE A 226 11.20 -10.64 1.14
CA ILE A 226 10.11 -11.10 2.00
C ILE A 226 10.09 -10.25 3.27
N ARG A 227 8.93 -9.74 3.64
CA ARG A 227 8.71 -8.96 4.88
C ARG A 227 7.74 -9.70 5.81
N GLY A 228 7.95 -9.54 7.11
CA GLY A 228 7.04 -10.09 8.14
C GLY A 228 7.30 -11.55 8.51
N MET A 229 8.42 -12.12 8.10
CA MET A 229 8.96 -13.41 8.55
C MET A 229 10.38 -13.21 9.08
N ASP A 230 10.76 -13.98 10.08
CA ASP A 230 12.13 -14.11 10.54
C ASP A 230 12.79 -15.20 9.66
N LEU A 231 13.60 -14.77 8.68
CA LEU A 231 14.27 -15.62 7.68
C LEU A 231 15.74 -15.82 8.04
#